data_015daa4b9f806c1e0f02e5d0f6007060
#
_entry.id   015daa4b9f806c1e0f02e5d0f6007060
#
_cell.length_a   1.000
_cell.length_b   1.000
_cell.length_c   1.000
_cell.angle_alpha   90.00
_cell.angle_beta   90.00
_cell.angle_gamma   90.00
#
_symmetry.space_group_name_H-M   'P 1'
#
loop_
_entity.id
_entity.type
_entity.pdbx_description
1 polymer ?
#
loop_
_entity_poly.entity_id
_entity_poly.type
_entity_poly.pdbx_seq_one_letter_code
_entity_poly.pdbx_strand_id
1 'polypeptide(L)'
;MKTKLIVPALVTLPLLAGCVPLVLGGAAVAGMAATQDREIETSFKDASIAAKMKAGLAKIDFGAVPSVDVSVYGGNVYLVGSVASEDVRRKVLVAAYEVDGVTGVTDIMDVDSSYLRRKYAYDAGLATKVRSRIIGSFKVNPNDLSVVVHKGNVYLIGVASKDSTREQIVYLAQTTKGVVAVYDYFQVVKNKPAMNPSS
;
A
#
# COMPACT_ATOMS: atom_id res chain seq x y z
N MET A 1 -50.83 -1.29 50.11
CA MET A 1 -50.54 -1.42 48.67
C MET A 1 -49.46 -0.40 48.33
N LYS A 2 -48.23 -0.83 48.09
CA LYS A 2 -47.05 0.05 47.85
C LYS A 2 -46.71 -0.05 46.38
N THR A 3 -47.00 0.99 45.61
CA THR A 3 -46.72 1.12 44.20
C THR A 3 -45.24 1.49 44.01
N LYS A 4 -44.42 0.60 43.41
CA LYS A 4 -43.01 0.88 43.05
C LYS A 4 -42.99 1.55 41.69
N LEU A 5 -42.54 2.81 41.67
CA LEU A 5 -42.20 3.54 40.45
C LEU A 5 -40.87 2.96 39.88
N ILE A 6 -40.94 2.44 38.67
CA ILE A 6 -39.77 2.02 37.89
C ILE A 6 -39.35 3.23 37.05
N VAL A 7 -38.18 3.79 37.36
CA VAL A 7 -37.53 4.86 36.56
C VAL A 7 -36.71 4.18 35.48
N PRO A 8 -36.92 4.46 34.20
CA PRO A 8 -36.03 3.97 33.14
C PRO A 8 -34.73 4.77 33.14
N ALA A 9 -33.62 4.08 33.32
CA ALA A 9 -32.28 4.63 33.18
C ALA A 9 -32.02 4.97 31.69
N LEU A 10 -31.94 6.25 31.42
CA LEU A 10 -31.54 6.80 30.12
C LEU A 10 -30.03 6.58 29.95
N VAL A 11 -29.65 5.59 29.15
CA VAL A 11 -28.25 5.35 28.77
C VAL A 11 -27.84 6.40 27.74
N THR A 12 -27.13 7.42 28.17
CA THR A 12 -26.49 8.41 27.32
C THR A 12 -25.23 7.80 26.74
N LEU A 13 -25.24 7.53 25.42
CA LEU A 13 -24.10 7.11 24.63
C LEU A 13 -23.17 8.31 24.43
N PRO A 14 -21.89 8.30 24.85
CA PRO A 14 -20.96 9.38 24.53
C PRO A 14 -20.57 9.29 23.06
N LEU A 15 -20.97 10.30 22.30
CA LEU A 15 -20.44 10.60 20.96
C LEU A 15 -18.93 10.84 21.08
N LEU A 16 -18.12 9.90 20.65
CA LEU A 16 -16.70 10.09 20.44
C LEU A 16 -16.50 11.12 19.31
N ALA A 17 -16.46 12.39 19.70
CA ALA A 17 -15.98 13.47 18.86
C ALA A 17 -14.49 13.20 18.55
N GLY A 18 -14.19 12.78 17.33
CA GLY A 18 -12.83 12.64 16.84
C GLY A 18 -12.10 13.97 16.94
N CYS A 19 -11.09 14.05 17.81
CA CYS A 19 -10.19 15.17 17.88
C CYS A 19 -9.40 15.30 16.59
N VAL A 20 -9.79 16.25 15.76
CA VAL A 20 -8.90 16.80 14.73
C VAL A 20 -7.92 17.72 15.47
N PRO A 21 -6.61 17.46 15.48
CA PRO A 21 -5.66 18.40 16.03
C PRO A 21 -5.59 19.64 15.13
N LEU A 22 -6.22 20.71 15.59
CA LEU A 22 -6.05 22.04 15.00
C LEU A 22 -4.66 22.56 15.44
N VAL A 23 -3.66 22.44 14.58
CA VAL A 23 -2.34 23.04 14.80
C VAL A 23 -2.43 24.52 14.43
N LEU A 24 -2.74 25.34 15.42
CA LEU A 24 -2.51 26.79 15.39
C LEU A 24 -1.21 27.08 16.14
N GLY A 25 -0.16 27.46 15.44
CA GLY A 25 1.07 27.92 16.09
C GLY A 25 2.10 28.30 15.04
N GLY A 26 2.23 29.62 14.84
CA GLY A 26 2.94 30.24 13.76
C GLY A 26 4.46 30.27 13.85
N ALA A 27 4.99 30.64 12.69
CA ALA A 27 6.25 31.35 12.42
C ALA A 27 7.56 30.65 12.82
N ALA A 28 8.25 30.26 11.80
CA ALA A 28 9.68 30.18 11.58
C ALA A 28 10.18 28.80 11.15
N VAL A 29 9.79 28.33 9.97
CA VAL A 29 10.57 27.35 9.20
C VAL A 29 10.27 27.51 7.70
N ALA A 30 10.60 28.64 7.11
CA ALA A 30 10.33 28.92 5.70
C ALA A 30 11.25 28.18 4.70
N GLY A 31 12.14 27.30 5.18
CA GLY A 31 13.09 26.57 4.32
C GLY A 31 12.88 25.04 4.26
N MET A 32 12.15 24.43 5.20
CA MET A 32 11.91 22.97 5.24
C MET A 32 10.51 22.56 4.80
N ALA A 33 9.55 23.48 4.74
CA ALA A 33 8.15 23.23 4.44
C ALA A 33 7.93 22.74 2.99
N ALA A 34 8.69 23.26 2.03
CA ALA A 34 8.43 23.01 0.62
C ALA A 34 8.73 21.56 0.14
N THR A 35 9.61 20.83 0.82
CA THR A 35 9.89 19.43 0.47
C THR A 35 8.93 18.47 1.16
N GLN A 36 8.50 18.77 2.38
CA GLN A 36 7.59 17.96 3.18
C GLN A 36 6.16 18.03 2.63
N ASP A 37 5.73 19.20 2.18
CA ASP A 37 4.42 19.38 1.55
C ASP A 37 4.29 18.60 0.24
N ARG A 38 5.37 18.51 -0.57
CA ARG A 38 5.37 17.73 -1.80
C ARG A 38 5.27 16.21 -1.56
N GLU A 39 5.96 15.69 -0.55
CA GLU A 39 5.87 14.25 -0.22
C GLU A 39 4.49 13.88 0.31
N ILE A 40 3.89 14.72 1.15
CA ILE A 40 2.53 14.55 1.65
C ILE A 40 1.54 14.61 0.49
N GLU A 41 1.65 15.60 -0.38
CA GLU A 41 0.77 15.76 -1.55
C GLU A 41 0.86 14.58 -2.51
N THR A 42 2.06 14.07 -2.80
CA THR A 42 2.26 12.90 -3.66
C THR A 42 1.67 11.65 -3.02
N SER A 43 1.87 11.45 -1.73
CA SER A 43 1.30 10.30 -1.00
C SER A 43 -0.23 10.33 -0.98
N PHE A 44 -0.85 11.50 -0.85
CA PHE A 44 -2.30 11.64 -0.94
C PHE A 44 -2.83 11.38 -2.35
N LYS A 45 -2.12 11.84 -3.38
CA LYS A 45 -2.47 11.55 -4.77
C LYS A 45 -2.41 10.06 -5.07
N ASP A 46 -1.32 9.39 -4.68
CA ASP A 46 -1.15 7.95 -4.85
C ASP A 46 -2.23 7.15 -4.11
N ALA A 47 -2.57 7.54 -2.87
CA ALA A 47 -3.65 6.92 -2.11
C ALA A 47 -5.02 7.09 -2.80
N SER A 48 -5.28 8.27 -3.38
CA SER A 48 -6.50 8.53 -4.14
C SER A 48 -6.57 7.68 -5.41
N ILE A 49 -5.46 7.57 -6.17
CA ILE A 49 -5.36 6.70 -7.34
C ILE A 49 -5.60 5.25 -6.93
N ALA A 50 -4.95 4.77 -5.87
CA ALA A 50 -5.12 3.40 -5.38
C ALA A 50 -6.57 3.09 -4.97
N ALA A 51 -7.27 4.04 -4.34
CA ALA A 51 -8.68 3.89 -3.97
C ALA A 51 -9.58 3.83 -5.20
N LYS A 52 -9.39 4.71 -6.19
CA LYS A 52 -10.13 4.71 -7.46
C LYS A 52 -9.89 3.42 -8.24
N MET A 53 -8.63 2.96 -8.30
CA MET A 53 -8.26 1.67 -8.90
C MET A 53 -9.02 0.51 -8.26
N LYS A 54 -8.98 0.40 -6.94
CA LYS A 54 -9.71 -0.68 -6.22
C LYS A 54 -11.21 -0.63 -6.49
N ALA A 55 -11.80 0.54 -6.55
CA ALA A 55 -13.22 0.72 -6.88
C ALA A 55 -13.53 0.32 -8.35
N GLY A 56 -12.63 0.62 -9.28
CA GLY A 56 -12.71 0.18 -10.68
C GLY A 56 -12.60 -1.34 -10.81
N LEU A 57 -11.60 -1.93 -10.17
CA LEU A 57 -11.38 -3.37 -10.18
C LEU A 57 -12.53 -4.16 -9.54
N ALA A 58 -13.19 -3.62 -8.51
CA ALA A 58 -14.34 -4.26 -7.88
C ALA A 58 -15.52 -4.50 -8.84
N LYS A 59 -15.56 -3.80 -9.99
CA LYS A 59 -16.58 -3.98 -11.04
C LYS A 59 -16.21 -5.06 -12.07
N ILE A 60 -14.99 -5.57 -12.02
CA ILE A 60 -14.48 -6.57 -12.95
C ILE A 60 -14.71 -7.95 -12.35
N ASP A 61 -15.30 -8.85 -13.14
CA ASP A 61 -15.41 -10.27 -12.77
C ASP A 61 -14.07 -10.97 -13.01
N PHE A 62 -13.39 -11.31 -11.93
CA PHE A 62 -12.12 -12.05 -11.95
C PHE A 62 -12.32 -13.58 -12.00
N GLY A 63 -13.58 -14.06 -11.94
CA GLY A 63 -13.87 -15.49 -11.89
C GLY A 63 -13.36 -16.15 -10.61
N ALA A 64 -12.70 -17.30 -10.74
CA ALA A 64 -12.14 -18.06 -9.60
C ALA A 64 -10.80 -17.51 -9.09
N VAL A 65 -10.18 -16.57 -9.81
CA VAL A 65 -8.88 -15.97 -9.42
C VAL A 65 -9.09 -14.93 -8.34
N PRO A 66 -8.28 -14.89 -7.26
CA PRO A 66 -8.55 -14.06 -6.09
C PRO A 66 -8.59 -12.57 -6.35
N SER A 67 -7.62 -12.03 -7.05
CA SER A 67 -7.58 -10.62 -7.48
C SER A 67 -6.17 -10.21 -7.97
N VAL A 68 -6.06 -8.96 -8.39
CA VAL A 68 -4.81 -8.28 -8.72
C VAL A 68 -4.46 -7.32 -7.58
N ASP A 69 -3.25 -7.41 -7.07
CA ASP A 69 -2.71 -6.45 -6.12
C ASP A 69 -2.32 -5.15 -6.82
N VAL A 70 -2.71 -4.02 -6.23
CA VAL A 70 -2.45 -2.68 -6.76
C VAL A 70 -1.55 -1.92 -5.81
N SER A 71 -0.41 -1.46 -6.31
CA SER A 71 0.47 -0.51 -5.64
C SER A 71 0.64 0.74 -6.49
N VAL A 72 0.69 1.92 -5.89
CA VAL A 72 0.86 3.19 -6.59
C VAL A 72 2.01 3.97 -5.97
N TYR A 73 2.93 4.44 -6.82
CA TYR A 73 4.03 5.30 -6.42
C TYR A 73 4.33 6.34 -7.49
N GLY A 74 4.26 7.62 -7.12
CA GLY A 74 4.50 8.74 -8.03
C GLY A 74 3.55 8.77 -9.22
N GLY A 75 2.30 8.33 -9.04
CA GLY A 75 1.31 8.18 -10.10
C GLY A 75 1.49 6.93 -10.98
N ASN A 76 2.56 6.16 -10.83
CA ASN A 76 2.72 4.89 -11.53
C ASN A 76 1.99 3.77 -10.79
N VAL A 77 1.14 3.03 -11.51
CA VAL A 77 0.34 1.91 -10.99
C VAL A 77 1.05 0.61 -11.31
N TYR A 78 1.30 -0.19 -10.29
CA TYR A 78 1.86 -1.55 -10.41
C TYR A 78 0.74 -2.56 -10.18
N LEU A 79 0.51 -3.43 -11.16
CA LEU A 79 -0.52 -4.47 -11.14
C LEU A 79 0.16 -5.82 -11.05
N VAL A 80 0.01 -6.51 -9.92
CA VAL A 80 0.66 -7.81 -9.67
C VAL A 80 -0.39 -8.86 -9.37
N GLY A 81 -0.33 -10.01 -10.03
CA GLY A 81 -1.25 -11.10 -9.75
C GLY A 81 -1.56 -11.99 -10.93
N SER A 82 -2.58 -12.81 -10.81
CA SER A 82 -3.11 -13.62 -11.92
C SER A 82 -4.50 -13.19 -12.30
N VAL A 83 -4.81 -13.29 -13.57
CA VAL A 83 -6.15 -13.09 -14.14
C VAL A 83 -6.61 -14.34 -14.87
N ALA A 84 -7.94 -14.53 -15.01
CA ALA A 84 -8.50 -15.74 -15.60
C ALA A 84 -8.30 -15.81 -17.13
N SER A 85 -8.16 -14.66 -17.80
CA SER A 85 -8.03 -14.57 -19.27
C SER A 85 -7.39 -13.25 -19.70
N GLU A 86 -6.93 -13.20 -20.95
CA GLU A 86 -6.43 -11.95 -21.57
C GLU A 86 -7.53 -10.87 -21.67
N ASP A 87 -8.80 -11.26 -21.74
CA ASP A 87 -9.91 -10.31 -21.73
C ASP A 87 -10.02 -9.61 -20.38
N VAL A 88 -9.91 -10.34 -19.28
CA VAL A 88 -9.87 -9.77 -17.93
C VAL A 88 -8.64 -8.88 -17.76
N ARG A 89 -7.46 -9.30 -18.24
CA ARG A 89 -6.23 -8.50 -18.21
C ARG A 89 -6.41 -7.16 -18.91
N ARG A 90 -6.99 -7.16 -20.12
CA ARG A 90 -7.30 -5.91 -20.84
C ARG A 90 -8.26 -5.01 -20.08
N LYS A 91 -9.32 -5.55 -19.47
CA LYS A 91 -10.26 -4.77 -18.65
C LYS A 91 -9.57 -4.11 -17.46
N VAL A 92 -8.66 -4.81 -16.79
CA VAL A 92 -7.85 -4.26 -15.69
C VAL A 92 -6.95 -3.12 -16.18
N LEU A 93 -6.28 -3.30 -17.32
CA LEU A 93 -5.42 -2.26 -17.89
C LEU A 93 -6.21 -1.02 -18.31
N VAL A 94 -7.35 -1.20 -18.96
CA VAL A 94 -8.26 -0.08 -19.34
C VAL A 94 -8.68 0.67 -18.07
N ALA A 95 -9.15 -0.04 -17.04
CA ALA A 95 -9.53 0.57 -15.78
C ALA A 95 -8.38 1.34 -15.11
N ALA A 96 -7.13 0.89 -15.29
CA ALA A 96 -5.96 1.58 -14.75
C ALA A 96 -5.67 2.90 -15.48
N TYR A 97 -5.75 2.90 -16.81
CA TYR A 97 -5.50 4.11 -17.61
C TYR A 97 -6.63 5.14 -17.54
N GLU A 98 -7.86 4.73 -17.15
CA GLU A 98 -8.99 5.64 -16.96
C GLU A 98 -8.96 6.41 -15.64
N VAL A 99 -8.04 6.05 -14.70
CA VAL A 99 -7.96 6.75 -13.42
C VAL A 99 -7.17 8.04 -13.57
N ASP A 100 -7.80 9.18 -13.26
CA ASP A 100 -7.15 10.48 -13.26
C ASP A 100 -5.93 10.49 -12.33
N GLY A 101 -4.82 11.01 -12.83
CA GLY A 101 -3.56 11.15 -12.11
C GLY A 101 -2.60 9.97 -12.32
N VAL A 102 -3.00 8.91 -13.02
CA VAL A 102 -2.10 7.83 -13.43
C VAL A 102 -1.13 8.35 -14.51
N THR A 103 0.17 8.20 -14.24
CA THR A 103 1.25 8.62 -15.15
C THR A 103 1.84 7.45 -15.91
N GLY A 104 1.66 6.22 -15.42
CA GLY A 104 2.11 5.00 -16.05
C GLY A 104 1.50 3.76 -15.40
N VAL A 105 1.52 2.65 -16.13
CA VAL A 105 1.06 1.34 -15.63
C VAL A 105 2.14 0.31 -15.88
N THR A 106 2.58 -0.34 -14.80
CA THR A 106 3.50 -1.47 -14.85
C THR A 106 2.69 -2.75 -14.66
N ASP A 107 2.51 -3.49 -15.76
CA ASP A 107 1.73 -4.73 -15.79
C ASP A 107 2.62 -5.94 -15.46
N ILE A 108 2.39 -6.54 -14.31
CA ILE A 108 3.07 -7.74 -13.80
C ILE A 108 2.03 -8.86 -13.59
N MET A 109 0.94 -8.79 -14.33
CA MET A 109 -0.08 -9.83 -14.28
C MET A 109 0.26 -10.99 -15.21
N ASP A 110 -0.06 -12.21 -14.79
CA ASP A 110 -0.09 -13.37 -15.66
C ASP A 110 -1.53 -13.88 -15.88
N VAL A 111 -1.70 -14.68 -16.94
CA VAL A 111 -2.97 -15.36 -17.19
C VAL A 111 -2.88 -16.77 -16.66
N ASP A 112 -3.49 -16.99 -15.50
CA ASP A 112 -3.52 -18.30 -14.84
C ASP A 112 -4.84 -18.50 -14.09
N SER A 113 -5.82 -19.10 -14.76
CA SER A 113 -7.12 -19.44 -14.16
C SER A 113 -7.03 -20.51 -13.06
N SER A 114 -5.89 -21.20 -12.95
CA SER A 114 -5.63 -22.22 -11.93
C SER A 114 -5.03 -21.68 -10.64
N TYR A 115 -4.73 -20.38 -10.57
CA TYR A 115 -4.17 -19.74 -9.38
C TYR A 115 -5.20 -19.67 -8.26
N LEU A 116 -5.13 -20.62 -7.34
CA LEU A 116 -6.15 -20.87 -6.32
C LEU A 116 -6.00 -19.93 -5.10
N ARG A 117 -7.11 -19.67 -4.41
CA ARG A 117 -7.15 -18.90 -3.13
C ARG A 117 -6.13 -19.36 -2.09
N ARG A 118 -5.84 -20.67 -2.02
CA ARG A 118 -4.85 -21.22 -1.10
C ARG A 118 -3.42 -20.76 -1.44
N LYS A 119 -3.07 -20.69 -2.74
CA LYS A 119 -1.78 -20.17 -3.19
C LYS A 119 -1.67 -18.70 -2.89
N TYR A 120 -2.73 -17.94 -3.14
CA TYR A 120 -2.81 -16.52 -2.78
C TYR A 120 -2.61 -16.28 -1.27
N ALA A 121 -3.27 -17.07 -0.41
CA ALA A 121 -3.11 -16.98 1.03
C ALA A 121 -1.67 -17.28 1.50
N TYR A 122 -0.99 -18.22 0.85
CA TYR A 122 0.42 -18.51 1.09
C TYR A 122 1.30 -17.32 0.72
N ASP A 123 1.09 -16.74 -0.45
CA ASP A 123 1.85 -15.58 -0.93
C ASP A 123 1.61 -14.36 -0.04
N ALA A 124 0.37 -14.10 0.42
CA ALA A 124 0.05 -13.04 1.36
C ALA A 124 0.77 -13.24 2.72
N GLY A 125 0.85 -14.47 3.21
CA GLY A 125 1.62 -14.82 4.40
C GLY A 125 3.12 -14.59 4.21
N LEU A 126 3.65 -14.93 3.04
CA LEU A 126 5.06 -14.69 2.70
C LEU A 126 5.34 -13.19 2.57
N ALA A 127 4.43 -12.40 1.97
CA ALA A 127 4.54 -10.95 1.89
C ALA A 127 4.62 -10.32 3.29
N THR A 128 3.75 -10.76 4.20
CA THR A 128 3.77 -10.32 5.60
C THR A 128 5.11 -10.64 6.28
N LYS A 129 5.65 -11.83 6.07
CA LYS A 129 6.94 -12.25 6.63
C LYS A 129 8.11 -11.42 6.10
N VAL A 130 8.16 -11.17 4.79
CA VAL A 130 9.18 -10.32 4.16
C VAL A 130 9.09 -8.90 4.71
N ARG A 131 7.87 -8.31 4.72
CA ARG A 131 7.61 -6.96 5.23
C ARG A 131 8.04 -6.82 6.70
N SER A 132 7.62 -7.73 7.56
CA SER A 132 7.97 -7.70 8.99
C SER A 132 9.47 -7.77 9.22
N ARG A 133 10.19 -8.58 8.43
CA ARG A 133 11.64 -8.68 8.49
C ARG A 133 12.34 -7.39 8.09
N ILE A 134 11.86 -6.73 7.03
CA ILE A 134 12.40 -5.45 6.56
C ILE A 134 12.15 -4.36 7.61
N ILE A 135 10.91 -4.20 8.07
CA ILE A 135 10.52 -3.17 9.06
C ILE A 135 11.24 -3.40 10.40
N GLY A 136 11.40 -4.66 10.82
CA GLY A 136 12.12 -5.00 12.05
C GLY A 136 13.64 -4.77 12.00
N SER A 137 14.21 -4.73 10.80
CA SER A 137 15.65 -4.51 10.60
C SER A 137 16.02 -3.05 10.34
N PHE A 138 15.08 -2.23 9.86
CA PHE A 138 15.30 -0.84 9.51
C PHE A 138 14.15 0.04 9.97
N LYS A 139 14.45 1.32 10.24
CA LYS A 139 13.45 2.38 10.37
C LYS A 139 12.95 2.80 8.97
N VAL A 140 12.28 1.90 8.27
CA VAL A 140 11.64 2.21 6.99
C VAL A 140 10.23 2.69 7.28
N ASN A 141 9.83 3.80 6.65
CA ASN A 141 8.44 4.22 6.71
C ASN A 141 7.58 3.18 5.97
N PRO A 142 6.60 2.55 6.63
CA PRO A 142 5.74 1.54 6.01
C PRO A 142 5.01 2.03 4.75
N ASN A 143 4.81 3.35 4.62
CA ASN A 143 4.18 3.96 3.46
C ASN A 143 5.10 4.08 2.24
N ASP A 144 6.43 3.97 2.45
CA ASP A 144 7.42 4.06 1.38
C ASP A 144 7.74 2.70 0.73
N LEU A 145 7.15 1.62 1.26
CA LEU A 145 7.42 0.27 0.83
C LEU A 145 6.14 -0.54 0.67
N SER A 146 5.87 -0.99 -0.54
CA SER A 146 4.93 -2.06 -0.83
C SER A 146 5.69 -3.37 -1.09
N VAL A 147 5.29 -4.43 -0.42
CA VAL A 147 5.78 -5.79 -0.62
C VAL A 147 4.62 -6.62 -1.12
N VAL A 148 4.67 -7.00 -2.38
CA VAL A 148 3.69 -7.91 -3.00
C VAL A 148 4.39 -9.21 -3.31
N VAL A 149 3.71 -10.33 -3.09
CA VAL A 149 4.22 -11.66 -3.44
C VAL A 149 3.23 -12.35 -4.36
N HIS A 150 3.73 -12.85 -5.47
CA HIS A 150 2.96 -13.63 -6.41
C HIS A 150 3.76 -14.86 -6.88
N LYS A 151 3.20 -16.04 -6.65
CA LYS A 151 3.85 -17.34 -6.94
C LYS A 151 5.25 -17.48 -6.32
N GLY A 152 5.41 -16.95 -5.08
CA GLY A 152 6.68 -16.93 -4.35
C GLY A 152 7.67 -15.86 -4.82
N ASN A 153 7.38 -15.13 -5.89
CA ASN A 153 8.18 -14.00 -6.36
C ASN A 153 7.79 -12.75 -5.59
N VAL A 154 8.79 -12.06 -5.04
CA VAL A 154 8.62 -10.82 -4.26
C VAL A 154 8.83 -9.62 -5.16
N TYR A 155 7.87 -8.72 -5.18
CA TYR A 155 7.92 -7.44 -5.88
C TYR A 155 8.04 -6.34 -4.82
N LEU A 156 9.18 -5.67 -4.79
CA LEU A 156 9.48 -4.56 -3.88
C LEU A 156 9.23 -3.26 -4.64
N ILE A 157 8.18 -2.54 -4.27
CA ILE A 157 7.76 -1.32 -4.95
C ILE A 157 7.81 -0.18 -3.94
N GLY A 158 8.47 0.93 -4.29
CA GLY A 158 8.56 2.04 -3.34
C GLY A 158 9.70 3.01 -3.61
N VAL A 159 10.06 3.76 -2.57
CA VAL A 159 11.16 4.71 -2.62
C VAL A 159 12.18 4.43 -1.53
N ALA A 160 13.45 4.61 -1.85
CA ALA A 160 14.54 4.54 -0.91
C ALA A 160 15.33 5.84 -0.93
N SER A 161 15.77 6.32 0.24
CA SER A 161 16.59 7.53 0.33
C SER A 161 18.04 7.32 -0.09
N LYS A 162 18.51 6.07 -0.11
CA LYS A 162 19.89 5.69 -0.43
C LYS A 162 19.93 4.34 -1.13
N ASP A 163 20.87 4.17 -2.05
CA ASP A 163 21.15 2.87 -2.70
C ASP A 163 21.47 1.77 -1.69
N SER A 164 22.28 2.09 -0.67
CA SER A 164 22.61 1.11 0.38
C SER A 164 21.40 0.59 1.15
N THR A 165 20.40 1.44 1.39
CA THR A 165 19.14 1.02 2.03
C THR A 165 18.34 0.10 1.11
N ARG A 166 18.24 0.44 -0.18
CA ARG A 166 17.60 -0.39 -1.19
C ARG A 166 18.25 -1.77 -1.29
N GLU A 167 19.59 -1.83 -1.40
CA GLU A 167 20.35 -3.09 -1.47
C GLU A 167 20.11 -3.98 -0.25
N GLN A 168 20.09 -3.39 0.94
CA GLN A 168 19.82 -4.11 2.18
C GLN A 168 18.38 -4.66 2.24
N ILE A 169 17.39 -3.89 1.77
CA ILE A 169 16.00 -4.35 1.68
C ILE A 169 15.89 -5.55 0.72
N VAL A 170 16.52 -5.45 -0.45
CA VAL A 170 16.57 -6.53 -1.44
C VAL A 170 17.22 -7.78 -0.85
N TYR A 171 18.35 -7.63 -0.17
CA TYR A 171 19.03 -8.75 0.50
C TYR A 171 18.15 -9.44 1.55
N LEU A 172 17.44 -8.67 2.38
CA LEU A 172 16.52 -9.24 3.36
C LEU A 172 15.37 -10.01 2.72
N ALA A 173 14.82 -9.49 1.63
CA ALA A 173 13.79 -10.19 0.89
C ALA A 173 14.32 -11.50 0.29
N GLN A 174 15.46 -11.47 -0.39
CA GLN A 174 16.09 -12.63 -1.04
C GLN A 174 16.43 -13.75 -0.04
N THR A 175 16.87 -13.38 1.17
CA THR A 175 17.23 -14.34 2.22
C THR A 175 16.05 -14.79 3.08
N THR A 176 14.82 -14.41 2.75
CA THR A 176 13.63 -14.86 3.47
C THR A 176 13.18 -16.24 2.95
N LYS A 177 13.08 -17.20 3.87
CA LYS A 177 12.66 -18.58 3.53
C LYS A 177 11.28 -18.60 2.88
N GLY A 178 11.21 -19.16 1.69
CA GLY A 178 10.00 -19.29 0.87
C GLY A 178 9.99 -18.34 -0.33
N VAL A 179 10.91 -17.39 -0.42
CA VAL A 179 11.08 -16.50 -1.57
C VAL A 179 11.78 -17.26 -2.70
N VAL A 180 11.23 -17.14 -3.91
CA VAL A 180 11.77 -17.73 -5.15
C VAL A 180 12.67 -16.74 -5.86
N ALA A 181 12.18 -15.52 -6.08
CA ALA A 181 12.94 -14.42 -6.69
C ALA A 181 12.49 -13.08 -6.12
N VAL A 182 13.32 -12.05 -6.28
CA VAL A 182 13.00 -10.67 -5.87
C VAL A 182 13.16 -9.76 -7.08
N TYR A 183 12.10 -9.01 -7.35
CA TYR A 183 12.03 -7.99 -8.38
C TYR A 183 11.97 -6.62 -7.70
N ASP A 184 12.91 -5.77 -8.05
CA ASP A 184 13.15 -4.49 -7.41
C ASP A 184 12.64 -3.35 -8.29
N TYR A 185 11.58 -2.68 -7.82
CA TYR A 185 10.96 -1.50 -8.42
C TYR A 185 11.13 -0.26 -7.54
N PHE A 186 12.20 -0.21 -6.73
CA PHE A 186 12.50 0.98 -5.95
C PHE A 186 12.99 2.13 -6.83
N GLN A 187 12.47 3.32 -6.52
CA GLN A 187 13.05 4.58 -6.97
C GLN A 187 13.96 5.15 -5.87
N VAL A 188 15.18 5.54 -6.22
CA VAL A 188 16.11 6.18 -5.29
C VAL A 188 15.96 7.69 -5.36
N VAL A 189 15.42 8.29 -4.29
CA VAL A 189 15.23 9.74 -4.18
C VAL A 189 16.32 10.31 -3.28
N LYS A 190 17.38 10.88 -3.89
CA LYS A 190 18.60 11.32 -3.20
C LYS A 190 18.43 12.45 -2.15
N ASN A 191 17.22 13.01 -1.98
CA ASN A 191 16.96 14.15 -1.09
C ASN A 191 15.82 13.91 -0.10
N LYS A 192 15.52 12.66 0.24
CA LYS A 192 14.55 12.39 1.31
C LYS A 192 15.20 12.69 2.66
N PRO A 193 14.72 13.67 3.45
CA PRO A 193 15.25 13.92 4.78
C PRO A 193 15.11 12.66 5.63
N ALA A 194 16.20 12.25 6.29
CA ALA A 194 16.12 11.20 7.30
C ALA A 194 15.14 11.65 8.38
N MET A 195 14.04 10.94 8.59
CA MET A 195 13.13 11.24 9.71
C MET A 195 13.92 11.10 10.99
N ASN A 196 14.09 12.22 11.68
CA ASN A 196 14.76 12.28 12.99
C ASN A 196 13.83 11.59 14.02
N PRO A 197 14.26 10.57 14.78
CA PRO A 197 13.39 9.82 15.68
C PRO A 197 13.24 10.48 17.07
N SER A 198 13.38 11.80 17.15
CA SER A 198 13.30 12.52 18.43
C SER A 198 12.39 13.73 18.29
N SER A 199 11.12 13.52 18.54
CA SER A 199 10.20 14.48 19.21
C SER A 199 8.96 13.71 19.66
#